data_79787ff06b412cd281a907e4fa1f5ddd
#
_entry.id   79787ff06b412cd281a907e4fa1f5ddd
#
_cell.length_a   1.000
_cell.length_b   1.000
_cell.length_c   1.000
_cell.angle_alpha   90.00
_cell.angle_beta   90.00
_cell.angle_gamma   90.00
#
_symmetry.space_group_name_H-M   'P 1'
#
loop_
_entity.id
_entity.type
_entity.pdbx_description
1 polymer ?
#
loop_
_entity_poly.entity_id
_entity_poly.type
_entity_poly.pdbx_seq_one_letter_code
_entity_poly.pdbx_strand_id
1 'polypeptide(L)'
;MIAIAAGVTLTIFLIHLSIRRITHHISILCQKMASFHGDSSQIIQTPYDYSKRTDEIGQLNHYFDNMASEIESLINNDYKLKLDLKNMQLKALESQINPHFLYNTLDIIVWMIENEQKSEAVRVVTALARFFR
;
A
#
# COMPACT_ATOMS: atom_id res chain seq x y z
N MET A 1 -56.55 33.12 13.82
CA MET A 1 -56.35 31.72 14.21
C MET A 1 -55.84 30.84 13.06
N ILE A 2 -56.56 30.74 11.92
CA ILE A 2 -56.21 29.90 10.77
C ILE A 2 -54.84 30.29 10.16
N ALA A 3 -54.56 31.58 9.99
CA ALA A 3 -53.28 32.05 9.44
C ALA A 3 -52.07 31.71 10.34
N ILE A 4 -52.23 31.75 11.66
CA ILE A 4 -51.17 31.39 12.62
C ILE A 4 -50.91 29.87 12.56
N ALA A 5 -51.93 29.04 12.50
CA ALA A 5 -51.82 27.59 12.36
C ALA A 5 -51.13 27.21 11.05
N ALA A 6 -51.49 27.86 9.95
CA ALA A 6 -50.85 27.63 8.63
C ALA A 6 -49.35 28.04 8.66
N GLY A 7 -48.98 29.13 9.32
CA GLY A 7 -47.59 29.54 9.47
C GLY A 7 -46.76 28.54 10.28
N VAL A 8 -47.31 28.03 11.40
CA VAL A 8 -46.64 27.03 12.24
C VAL A 8 -46.42 25.70 11.46
N THR A 9 -47.47 25.25 10.75
CA THR A 9 -47.30 23.99 9.95
C THR A 9 -46.29 24.13 8.84
N LEU A 10 -46.21 25.27 8.16
CA LEU A 10 -45.23 25.54 7.12
C LEU A 10 -43.79 25.57 7.70
N THR A 11 -43.59 26.22 8.84
CA THR A 11 -42.26 26.26 9.49
C THR A 11 -41.80 24.88 9.93
N ILE A 12 -42.68 24.08 10.53
CA ILE A 12 -42.35 22.68 10.90
C ILE A 12 -41.99 21.84 9.67
N PHE A 13 -42.72 22.01 8.58
CA PHE A 13 -42.45 21.30 7.33
C PHE A 13 -41.11 21.69 6.74
N LEU A 14 -40.74 22.97 6.70
CA LEU A 14 -39.44 23.46 6.22
C LEU A 14 -38.29 22.94 7.09
N ILE A 15 -38.44 22.93 8.39
CA ILE A 15 -37.45 22.37 9.33
C ILE A 15 -37.29 20.89 9.06
N HIS A 16 -38.35 20.13 8.90
CA HIS A 16 -38.31 18.71 8.62
C HIS A 16 -37.57 18.42 7.31
N LEU A 17 -37.83 19.16 6.26
CA LEU A 17 -37.10 19.04 4.98
C LEU A 17 -35.60 19.33 5.11
N SER A 18 -35.25 20.37 5.89
CA SER A 18 -33.83 20.73 6.13
C SER A 18 -33.09 19.64 6.90
N ILE A 19 -33.68 19.12 7.96
CA ILE A 19 -33.10 18.02 8.76
C ILE A 19 -32.91 16.79 7.88
N ARG A 20 -33.93 16.41 7.11
CA ARG A 20 -33.85 15.23 6.23
C ARG A 20 -32.74 15.38 5.18
N ARG A 21 -32.53 16.58 4.66
CA ARG A 21 -31.47 16.86 3.68
C ARG A 21 -30.08 16.73 4.30
N ILE A 22 -29.88 17.26 5.52
CA ILE A 22 -28.60 17.20 6.24
C ILE A 22 -28.28 15.75 6.62
N THR A 23 -29.24 15.03 7.22
CA THR A 23 -29.03 13.64 7.63
C THR A 23 -28.73 12.72 6.46
N HIS A 24 -29.31 12.97 5.28
CA HIS A 24 -29.01 12.22 4.07
C HIS A 24 -27.53 12.37 3.65
N HIS A 25 -26.99 13.59 3.64
CA HIS A 25 -25.58 13.82 3.28
C HIS A 25 -24.62 13.23 4.32
N ILE A 26 -24.95 13.32 5.61
CA ILE A 26 -24.16 12.69 6.66
C ILE A 26 -24.14 11.16 6.51
N SER A 27 -25.30 10.55 6.19
CA SER A 27 -25.38 9.11 5.95
C SER A 27 -24.50 8.65 4.78
N ILE A 28 -24.47 9.41 3.68
CA ILE A 28 -23.61 9.15 2.53
C ILE A 28 -22.12 9.19 2.95
N LEU A 29 -21.74 10.23 3.69
CA LEU A 29 -20.38 10.37 4.17
C LEU A 29 -19.98 9.22 5.11
N CYS A 30 -20.84 8.82 6.04
CA CYS A 30 -20.61 7.67 6.89
C CYS A 30 -20.43 6.38 6.08
N GLN A 31 -21.22 6.16 5.03
CA GLN A 31 -21.05 5.00 4.15
C GLN A 31 -19.72 5.05 3.41
N LYS A 32 -19.33 6.22 2.91
CA LYS A 32 -18.04 6.46 2.26
C LYS A 32 -16.88 6.11 3.22
N MET A 33 -16.94 6.61 4.45
CA MET A 33 -15.95 6.31 5.49
C MET A 33 -15.90 4.81 5.84
N ALA A 34 -17.05 4.17 5.96
CA ALA A 34 -17.15 2.74 6.27
C ALA A 34 -16.64 1.84 5.14
N SER A 35 -16.64 2.31 3.90
CA SER A 35 -16.09 1.58 2.75
C SER A 35 -14.58 1.71 2.60
N PHE A 36 -13.92 2.61 3.31
CA PHE A 36 -12.49 2.81 3.23
C PHE A 36 -11.72 1.74 4.01
N HIS A 37 -10.88 0.97 3.32
CA HIS A 37 -10.05 -0.10 3.89
C HIS A 37 -8.55 0.10 3.59
N GLY A 38 -8.12 1.36 3.48
CA GLY A 38 -6.72 1.71 3.19
C GLY A 38 -6.38 1.86 1.70
N ASP A 39 -7.35 1.68 0.83
CA ASP A 39 -7.24 1.87 -0.62
C ASP A 39 -8.35 2.83 -1.08
N SER A 40 -7.97 3.99 -1.59
CA SER A 40 -8.92 5.01 -2.04
C SER A 40 -9.71 4.58 -3.28
N SER A 41 -9.20 3.63 -4.07
CA SER A 41 -9.91 3.08 -5.23
C SER A 41 -11.15 2.26 -4.83
N GLN A 42 -11.20 1.76 -3.60
CA GLN A 42 -12.33 0.99 -3.06
C GLN A 42 -13.41 1.87 -2.40
N ILE A 43 -13.16 3.17 -2.28
CA ILE A 43 -14.16 4.09 -1.72
C ILE A 43 -15.36 4.14 -2.66
N ILE A 44 -16.55 3.93 -2.11
CA ILE A 44 -17.80 4.03 -2.85
C ILE A 44 -17.91 5.43 -3.45
N GLN A 45 -17.98 5.51 -4.78
CA GLN A 45 -18.23 6.78 -5.46
C GLN A 45 -19.62 7.27 -5.12
N THR A 46 -19.69 8.45 -4.50
CA THR A 46 -20.97 9.05 -4.14
C THR A 46 -21.60 9.69 -5.38
N PRO A 47 -22.92 9.60 -5.55
CA PRO A 47 -23.61 10.21 -6.68
C PRO A 47 -23.61 11.75 -6.63
N TYR A 48 -23.08 12.32 -5.57
CA TYR A 48 -23.05 13.77 -5.35
C TYR A 48 -21.62 14.29 -5.35
N ASP A 49 -21.37 15.32 -6.15
CA ASP A 49 -20.09 16.00 -6.24
C ASP A 49 -19.93 17.00 -5.06
N TYR A 50 -19.24 16.57 -4.01
CA TYR A 50 -18.95 17.39 -2.83
C TYR A 50 -17.83 18.42 -3.06
N SER A 51 -17.10 18.36 -4.17
CA SER A 51 -15.97 19.28 -4.42
C SER A 51 -16.44 20.74 -4.61
N LYS A 52 -17.68 20.92 -5.04
CA LYS A 52 -18.31 22.24 -5.23
C LYS A 52 -19.01 22.76 -3.99
N ARG A 53 -19.05 22.00 -2.91
CA ARG A 53 -19.77 22.37 -1.68
C ARG A 53 -18.82 23.07 -0.72
N THR A 54 -19.19 24.28 -0.28
CA THR A 54 -18.35 25.13 0.57
C THR A 54 -18.78 25.15 2.03
N ASP A 55 -19.86 24.44 2.38
CA ASP A 55 -20.33 24.32 3.76
C ASP A 55 -19.57 23.27 4.58
N GLU A 56 -19.95 23.09 5.83
CA GLU A 56 -19.29 22.17 6.78
C GLU A 56 -19.30 20.72 6.30
N ILE A 57 -20.34 20.31 5.59
CA ILE A 57 -20.43 18.96 5.00
C ILE A 57 -19.43 18.78 3.87
N GLY A 58 -19.25 19.79 3.02
CA GLY A 58 -18.23 19.82 1.97
C GLY A 58 -16.83 19.77 2.54
N GLN A 59 -16.56 20.58 3.59
CA GLN A 59 -15.27 20.59 4.27
C GLN A 59 -14.96 19.23 4.91
N LEU A 60 -15.93 18.61 5.59
CA LEU A 60 -15.77 17.30 6.22
C LEU A 60 -15.46 16.21 5.20
N ASN A 61 -16.13 16.22 4.05
CA ASN A 61 -15.82 15.29 2.95
C ASN A 61 -14.39 15.50 2.42
N HIS A 62 -13.95 16.75 2.25
CA HIS A 62 -12.61 17.07 1.80
C HIS A 62 -11.53 16.63 2.80
N TYR A 63 -11.74 16.86 4.09
CA TYR A 63 -10.81 16.36 5.13
C TYR A 63 -10.72 14.83 5.13
N PHE A 64 -11.84 14.15 4.92
CA PHE A 64 -11.83 12.69 4.80
C PHE A 64 -11.02 12.22 3.58
N ASP A 65 -11.23 12.85 2.41
CA ASP A 65 -10.51 12.48 1.19
C ASP A 65 -9.00 12.70 1.33
N ASN A 66 -8.59 13.82 1.93
CA ASN A 66 -7.18 14.08 2.21
C ASN A 66 -6.59 13.04 3.17
N MET A 67 -7.29 12.71 4.26
CA MET A 67 -6.86 11.70 5.21
C MET A 67 -6.76 10.31 4.56
N ALA A 68 -7.73 9.93 3.74
CA ALA A 68 -7.72 8.66 3.02
C ALA A 68 -6.52 8.55 2.07
N SER A 69 -6.24 9.61 1.32
CA SER A 69 -5.07 9.69 0.44
C SER A 69 -3.75 9.62 1.20
N GLU A 70 -3.66 10.28 2.36
CA GLU A 70 -2.47 10.23 3.21
C GLU A 70 -2.24 8.81 3.77
N ILE A 71 -3.29 8.15 4.25
CA ILE A 71 -3.21 6.76 4.72
C ILE A 71 -2.77 5.82 3.60
N GLU A 72 -3.31 5.95 2.40
CA GLU A 72 -2.91 5.16 1.24
C GLU A 72 -1.42 5.36 0.91
N SER A 73 -0.96 6.60 0.92
CA SER A 73 0.45 6.93 0.70
C SER A 73 1.35 6.28 1.76
N LEU A 74 0.96 6.33 3.03
CA LEU A 74 1.71 5.70 4.12
C LEU A 74 1.78 4.18 3.97
N ILE A 75 0.67 3.52 3.62
CA ILE A 75 0.62 2.07 3.38
C ILE A 75 1.54 1.69 2.22
N ASN A 76 1.48 2.42 1.10
CA ASN A 76 2.30 2.16 -0.08
C ASN A 76 3.80 2.36 0.21
N ASN A 77 4.16 3.39 0.98
CA ASN A 77 5.54 3.64 1.39
C ASN A 77 6.06 2.56 2.34
N ASP A 78 5.27 2.12 3.31
CA ASP A 78 5.62 1.02 4.22
C ASP A 78 5.83 -0.30 3.46
N TYR A 79 4.94 -0.60 2.51
CA TYR A 79 5.07 -1.77 1.65
C TYR A 79 6.35 -1.74 0.82
N LYS A 80 6.65 -0.58 0.18
CA LYS A 80 7.86 -0.39 -0.59
C LYS A 80 9.12 -0.56 0.27
N LEU A 81 9.15 0.03 1.46
CA LEU A 81 10.26 -0.11 2.40
C LEU A 81 10.49 -1.57 2.79
N LYS A 82 9.42 -2.32 3.06
CA LYS A 82 9.51 -3.77 3.36
C LYS A 82 10.07 -4.58 2.19
N LEU A 83 9.69 -4.26 0.97
CA LEU A 83 10.26 -4.88 -0.24
C LEU A 83 11.76 -4.57 -0.38
N ASP A 84 12.16 -3.32 -0.19
CA ASP A 84 13.56 -2.91 -0.29
C ASP A 84 14.41 -3.61 0.78
N LEU A 85 13.92 -3.71 2.01
CA LEU A 85 14.58 -4.47 3.08
C LEU A 85 14.74 -5.96 2.72
N LYS A 86 13.72 -6.59 2.15
CA LYS A 86 13.79 -7.99 1.68
C LYS A 86 14.82 -8.16 0.56
N ASN A 87 14.85 -7.24 -0.40
CA ASN A 87 15.82 -7.26 -1.48
C ASN A 87 17.26 -7.07 -0.97
N MET A 88 17.46 -6.19 0.01
CA MET A 88 18.76 -6.02 0.66
C MET A 88 19.20 -7.29 1.40
N GLN A 89 18.29 -7.96 2.11
CA GLN A 89 18.56 -9.22 2.77
C GLN A 89 18.95 -10.32 1.78
N LEU A 90 18.24 -10.43 0.65
CA LEU A 90 18.58 -11.38 -0.43
C LEU A 90 19.97 -11.09 -1.01
N LYS A 91 20.28 -9.83 -1.33
CA LYS A 91 21.60 -9.44 -1.82
C LYS A 91 22.71 -9.73 -0.82
N ALA A 92 22.47 -9.52 0.48
CA ALA A 92 23.41 -9.85 1.52
C ALA A 92 23.66 -11.37 1.61
N LEU A 93 22.62 -12.18 1.47
CA LEU A 93 22.72 -13.65 1.41
C LEU A 93 23.47 -14.11 0.14
N GLU A 94 23.17 -13.56 -1.02
CA GLU A 94 23.87 -13.85 -2.27
C GLU A 94 25.35 -13.46 -2.18
N SER A 95 25.69 -12.37 -1.51
CA SER A 95 27.07 -11.92 -1.33
C SER A 95 27.89 -12.82 -0.38
N GLN A 96 27.25 -13.63 0.46
CA GLN A 96 27.95 -14.62 1.31
C GLN A 96 28.59 -15.74 0.47
N ILE A 97 28.02 -16.05 -0.69
CA ILE A 97 28.67 -16.86 -1.71
C ILE A 97 29.51 -15.89 -2.54
N ASN A 98 30.80 -15.78 -2.25
CA ASN A 98 31.69 -14.93 -3.05
C ASN A 98 31.77 -15.48 -4.50
N PRO A 99 31.04 -14.87 -5.47
CA PRO A 99 31.00 -15.40 -6.84
C PRO A 99 32.37 -15.39 -7.49
N HIS A 100 33.19 -14.40 -7.18
CA HIS A 100 34.54 -14.28 -7.68
C HIS A 100 35.46 -15.42 -7.19
N PHE A 101 35.32 -15.82 -5.92
CA PHE A 101 36.02 -16.99 -5.39
C PHE A 101 35.60 -18.27 -6.14
N LEU A 102 34.31 -18.43 -6.42
CA LEU A 102 33.80 -19.60 -7.14
C LEU A 102 34.35 -19.64 -8.57
N TYR A 103 34.26 -18.53 -9.32
CA TYR A 103 34.81 -18.46 -10.68
C TYR A 103 36.31 -18.72 -10.69
N ASN A 104 37.09 -18.10 -9.84
CA ASN A 104 38.52 -18.31 -9.77
C ASN A 104 38.88 -19.77 -9.43
N THR A 105 38.10 -20.40 -8.53
CA THR A 105 38.35 -21.81 -8.20
C THR A 105 38.03 -22.74 -9.36
N LEU A 106 36.94 -22.46 -10.12
CA LEU A 106 36.62 -23.22 -11.32
C LEU A 106 37.69 -23.04 -12.40
N ASP A 107 38.21 -21.85 -12.60
CA ASP A 107 39.30 -21.59 -13.57
C ASP A 107 40.57 -22.36 -13.19
N ILE A 108 40.93 -22.41 -11.92
CA ILE A 108 42.06 -23.22 -11.42
C ILE A 108 41.82 -24.70 -11.66
N ILE A 109 40.61 -25.23 -11.48
CA ILE A 109 40.26 -26.61 -11.75
C ILE A 109 40.44 -26.93 -13.25
N VAL A 110 39.97 -26.05 -14.15
CA VAL A 110 40.14 -26.18 -15.59
C VAL A 110 41.60 -26.22 -15.94
N TRP A 111 42.41 -25.27 -15.43
CA TRP A 111 43.84 -25.23 -15.66
C TRP A 111 44.53 -26.51 -15.17
N MET A 112 44.18 -27.07 -13.99
CA MET A 112 44.73 -28.35 -13.50
C MET A 112 44.39 -29.52 -14.43
N ILE A 113 43.18 -29.57 -14.99
CA ILE A 113 42.76 -30.61 -15.92
C ILE A 113 43.59 -30.52 -17.25
N GLU A 114 43.76 -29.31 -17.77
CA GLU A 114 44.54 -29.05 -19.00
C GLU A 114 46.02 -29.44 -18.83
N ASN A 115 46.55 -29.31 -17.61
CA ASN A 115 47.93 -29.69 -17.27
C ASN A 115 48.06 -31.14 -16.75
N GLU A 116 47.08 -32.00 -17.01
CA GLU A 116 47.04 -33.42 -16.63
C GLU A 116 47.10 -33.71 -15.12
N GLN A 117 46.87 -32.69 -14.26
CA GLN A 117 46.88 -32.81 -12.80
C GLN A 117 45.51 -33.27 -12.24
N LYS A 118 45.00 -34.38 -12.75
CA LYS A 118 43.66 -34.89 -12.44
C LYS A 118 43.44 -35.19 -10.97
N SER A 119 44.42 -35.69 -10.25
CA SER A 119 44.33 -36.02 -8.81
C SER A 119 44.13 -34.77 -7.96
N GLU A 120 44.84 -33.68 -8.27
CA GLU A 120 44.72 -32.39 -7.62
C GLU A 120 43.38 -31.75 -7.88
N ALA A 121 42.91 -31.76 -9.14
CA ALA A 121 41.60 -31.24 -9.52
C ALA A 121 40.46 -31.93 -8.72
N VAL A 122 40.50 -33.25 -8.59
CA VAL A 122 39.52 -34.01 -7.77
C VAL A 122 39.57 -33.60 -6.30
N ARG A 123 40.76 -33.37 -5.75
CA ARG A 123 40.90 -32.90 -4.34
C ARG A 123 40.28 -31.52 -4.15
N VAL A 124 40.52 -30.58 -5.08
CA VAL A 124 39.95 -29.23 -5.02
C VAL A 124 38.43 -29.27 -5.15
N VAL A 125 37.87 -30.03 -6.08
CA VAL A 125 36.41 -30.20 -6.23
C VAL A 125 35.81 -30.81 -4.97
N THR A 126 36.44 -31.81 -4.37
CA THR A 126 35.95 -32.45 -3.13
C THR A 126 35.98 -31.48 -1.96
N ALA A 127 37.02 -30.65 -1.85
CA ALA A 127 37.13 -29.62 -0.80
C ALA A 127 36.06 -28.54 -1.00
N LEU A 128 35.84 -28.10 -2.24
CA LEU A 128 34.78 -27.13 -2.60
C LEU A 128 33.40 -27.68 -2.25
N ALA A 129 33.10 -28.92 -2.58
CA ALA A 129 31.83 -29.56 -2.26
C ALA A 129 31.59 -29.70 -0.75
N ARG A 130 32.64 -29.86 0.06
CA ARG A 130 32.55 -29.86 1.54
C ARG A 130 32.33 -28.46 2.09
N PHE A 131 32.92 -27.43 1.46
CA PHE A 131 32.76 -26.04 1.90
C PHE A 131 31.32 -25.52 1.71
N PHE A 132 30.65 -25.96 0.63
CA PHE A 132 29.26 -25.55 0.33
C PHE A 132 28.19 -26.48 0.94
N ARG A 133 28.53 -27.45 1.74
CA ARG A 133 27.57 -28.32 2.46
C ARG A 133 27.26 -27.80 3.86
#